data_6ba86eedd3fd3f02119f2c1bbc16a06e
#
_entry.id   6ba86eedd3fd3f02119f2c1bbc16a06e
#
_cell.length_a   1.000
_cell.length_b   1.000
_cell.length_c   1.000
_cell.angle_alpha   90.00
_cell.angle_beta   90.00
_cell.angle_gamma   90.00
#
_symmetry.space_group_name_H-M   'P 1'
#
loop_
_entity.id
_entity.type
_entity.pdbx_description
1 polymer ?
#
loop_
_entity_poly.entity_id
_entity_poly.type
_entity_poly.pdbx_seq_one_letter_code
_entity_poly.pdbx_strand_id
1 'polypeptide(L)'
;MTNDLSGDQRVDRVCRTLTGMGFRVLLVGRKLPASAPLAEVPYDSRRMRLLLRKGPLFYAEFNIRLFLFLISHRFDLLLSNDLDTLAANRFAGWLRRKPVVYDSHEYFTEVPELVDRPGVKKIWMWLEKRLIPGVAAAYTVSQPIAEAYSQKYGVPFAVVRNLPFPASAGRRADGVPSATSSKETICGEPSPPTSSEETLSVQLSVEPSEETLSIQPSARSSEETFSGEQSPATPSEYTLAGVPPSAAPPEETTSWKSSAEGAGLTPGRPVIIYQGALNKGRGLEHAILAMDHLPEAELVIAGSGDLEEELHTLVSGLHLNNVRFAGRLSPDHLWILTRQASLGISVEEDLGLNYRYALPNKLFDYIRARIPVVVSDLPEMRRIVTDYGIGLIAPSRDPETLADIFRKALTDTSLRRQWIQNLDTAARDLHWDNEKEILQEIFRKFSC
;
A
#
# COMPACT_ATOMS: atom_id res chain seq x y z
N MET A 1 -4.49 8.90 13.08
CA MET A 1 -4.46 8.97 11.59
C MET A 1 -5.59 9.90 11.10
N THR A 2 -5.37 10.61 10.03
CA THR A 2 -6.37 11.54 9.45
C THR A 2 -7.44 10.83 8.61
N ASN A 3 -7.21 9.56 8.25
CA ASN A 3 -8.17 8.71 7.53
C ASN A 3 -9.21 8.07 8.45
N ASP A 4 -10.24 7.46 7.85
CA ASP A 4 -11.19 6.61 8.59
C ASP A 4 -10.50 5.31 9.05
N LEU A 5 -10.81 4.88 10.28
CA LEU A 5 -10.19 3.72 10.90
C LEU A 5 -10.61 2.38 10.25
N SER A 6 -11.71 2.36 9.51
CA SER A 6 -12.27 1.11 8.95
C SER A 6 -11.55 0.57 7.72
N GLY A 7 -10.67 1.37 7.09
CA GLY A 7 -10.09 1.01 5.78
C GLY A 7 -8.58 0.78 5.76
N ASP A 8 -7.86 1.12 6.83
CA ASP A 8 -6.40 1.05 6.82
C ASP A 8 -5.87 -0.28 7.34
N GLN A 9 -5.58 -1.17 6.41
CA GLN A 9 -5.08 -2.51 6.72
C GLN A 9 -3.68 -2.51 7.35
N ARG A 10 -2.81 -1.51 7.03
CA ARG A 10 -1.48 -1.41 7.63
C ARG A 10 -1.58 -1.08 9.11
N VAL A 11 -2.37 -0.06 9.43
CA VAL A 11 -2.57 0.36 10.82
C VAL A 11 -3.21 -0.77 11.65
N ASP A 12 -4.18 -1.50 11.11
CA ASP A 12 -4.77 -2.66 11.79
C ASP A 12 -3.71 -3.74 12.11
N ARG A 13 -2.84 -4.09 11.13
CA ARG A 13 -1.77 -5.06 11.34
C ARG A 13 -0.75 -4.62 12.40
N VAL A 14 -0.36 -3.35 12.36
CA VAL A 14 0.54 -2.77 13.37
C VAL A 14 -0.12 -2.80 14.76
N CYS A 15 -1.35 -2.35 14.89
CA CYS A 15 -2.09 -2.37 16.17
C CYS A 15 -2.22 -3.78 16.75
N ARG A 16 -2.56 -4.78 15.92
CA ARG A 16 -2.64 -6.20 16.34
C ARG A 16 -1.29 -6.73 16.79
N THR A 17 -0.23 -6.40 16.08
CA THR A 17 1.13 -6.82 16.44
C THR A 17 1.55 -6.23 17.79
N LEU A 18 1.32 -4.93 18.00
CA LEU A 18 1.64 -4.27 19.28
C LEU A 18 0.80 -4.82 20.43
N THR A 19 -0.49 -5.10 20.19
CA THR A 19 -1.35 -5.75 21.19
C THR A 19 -0.83 -7.15 21.55
N GLY A 20 -0.40 -7.92 20.55
CA GLY A 20 0.24 -9.22 20.75
C GLY A 20 1.56 -9.16 21.49
N MET A 21 2.26 -8.02 21.49
CA MET A 21 3.46 -7.76 22.32
C MET A 21 3.13 -7.31 23.76
N GLY A 22 1.85 -7.18 24.11
CA GLY A 22 1.40 -6.76 25.45
C GLY A 22 1.17 -5.24 25.59
N PHE A 23 1.28 -4.46 24.52
CA PHE A 23 0.91 -3.05 24.58
C PHE A 23 -0.61 -2.89 24.65
N ARG A 24 -1.09 -1.99 25.51
CA ARG A 24 -2.46 -1.52 25.45
C ARG A 24 -2.56 -0.43 24.37
N VAL A 25 -3.12 -0.78 23.22
CA VAL A 25 -3.19 0.11 22.06
C VAL A 25 -4.50 0.87 22.04
N LEU A 26 -4.44 2.19 21.84
CA LEU A 26 -5.58 3.06 21.54
C LEU A 26 -5.36 3.72 20.17
N LEU A 27 -6.11 3.29 19.17
CA LEU A 27 -6.09 3.88 17.84
C LEU A 27 -7.03 5.08 17.77
N VAL A 28 -6.48 6.27 17.43
CA VAL A 28 -7.24 7.49 17.27
C VAL A 28 -7.28 7.93 15.82
N GLY A 29 -8.47 8.18 15.29
CA GLY A 29 -8.64 8.62 13.90
C GLY A 29 -9.89 9.45 13.67
N ARG A 30 -10.16 9.74 12.39
CA ARG A 30 -11.26 10.60 11.96
C ARG A 30 -12.58 9.81 11.85
N LYS A 31 -13.69 10.46 12.14
CA LYS A 31 -15.05 10.01 11.82
C LYS A 31 -15.57 10.77 10.60
N LEU A 32 -15.87 10.07 9.53
CA LEU A 32 -16.56 10.60 8.34
C LEU A 32 -18.08 10.41 8.48
N PRO A 33 -18.91 11.17 7.73
CA PRO A 33 -20.36 10.96 7.72
C PRO A 33 -20.75 9.54 7.29
N ALA A 34 -20.03 8.98 6.33
CA ALA A 34 -20.23 7.62 5.78
C ALA A 34 -19.34 6.57 6.46
N SER A 35 -18.76 6.84 7.63
CA SER A 35 -17.95 5.86 8.35
C SER A 35 -18.78 4.65 8.75
N ALA A 36 -18.41 3.47 8.29
CA ALA A 36 -19.00 2.21 8.73
C ALA A 36 -18.80 1.97 10.25
N PRO A 37 -19.59 1.13 10.90
CA PRO A 37 -19.30 0.65 12.24
C PRO A 37 -17.89 0.09 12.33
N LEU A 38 -17.22 0.24 13.47
CA LEU A 38 -15.93 -0.38 13.69
C LEU A 38 -16.13 -1.88 13.90
N ALA A 39 -15.31 -2.69 13.23
CA ALA A 39 -15.27 -4.11 13.49
C ALA A 39 -14.70 -4.37 14.90
N GLU A 40 -15.03 -5.51 15.49
CA GLU A 40 -14.38 -5.97 16.71
C GLU A 40 -12.90 -6.26 16.44
N VAL A 41 -12.05 -5.58 17.18
CA VAL A 41 -10.60 -5.68 17.07
C VAL A 41 -9.97 -5.81 18.46
N PRO A 42 -8.78 -6.42 18.61
CA PRO A 42 -8.17 -6.66 19.92
C PRO A 42 -7.54 -5.41 20.56
N TYR A 43 -7.87 -4.22 20.08
CA TYR A 43 -7.36 -2.93 20.58
C TYR A 43 -8.47 -1.89 20.67
N ASP A 44 -8.27 -0.90 21.53
CA ASP A 44 -9.21 0.21 21.69
C ASP A 44 -9.14 1.15 20.49
N SER A 45 -10.27 1.73 20.09
CA SER A 45 -10.30 2.71 19.00
C SER A 45 -11.24 3.88 19.31
N ARG A 46 -10.85 5.08 18.87
CA ARG A 46 -11.62 6.30 19.03
C ARG A 46 -11.64 7.15 17.78
N ARG A 47 -12.84 7.51 17.33
CA ARG A 47 -13.06 8.41 16.19
C ARG A 47 -13.36 9.81 16.64
N MET A 48 -12.63 10.81 16.14
CA MET A 48 -12.86 12.23 16.35
C MET A 48 -13.74 12.80 15.24
N ARG A 49 -14.77 13.57 15.62
CA ARG A 49 -15.56 14.37 14.67
C ARG A 49 -14.85 15.69 14.42
N LEU A 50 -14.70 16.08 13.18
CA LEU A 50 -14.10 17.33 12.74
C LEU A 50 -15.15 18.22 12.08
N LEU A 51 -14.99 19.52 12.21
CA LEU A 51 -15.85 20.53 11.58
C LEU A 51 -15.41 20.73 10.12
N LEU A 52 -14.11 20.78 9.89
CA LEU A 52 -13.52 20.98 8.58
C LEU A 52 -13.21 19.63 7.91
N ARG A 53 -13.36 19.57 6.58
CA ARG A 53 -13.27 18.32 5.85
C ARG A 53 -12.03 18.23 4.94
N LYS A 54 -11.54 19.37 4.45
CA LYS A 54 -10.44 19.46 3.47
C LYS A 54 -9.60 20.72 3.74
N GLY A 55 -8.40 20.74 3.16
CA GLY A 55 -7.51 21.89 3.14
C GLY A 55 -6.66 22.09 4.41
N PRO A 56 -5.83 23.14 4.47
CA PRO A 56 -4.87 23.37 5.56
C PRO A 56 -5.51 23.46 6.95
N LEU A 57 -6.67 24.09 7.04
CA LEU A 57 -7.39 24.26 8.31
C LEU A 57 -7.92 22.93 8.86
N PHE A 58 -8.23 21.97 7.99
CA PHE A 58 -8.56 20.60 8.40
C PHE A 58 -7.40 19.94 9.17
N TYR A 59 -6.19 20.01 8.63
CA TYR A 59 -5.00 19.45 9.29
C TYR A 59 -4.70 20.18 10.61
N ALA A 60 -4.88 21.50 10.64
CA ALA A 60 -4.73 22.29 11.86
C ALA A 60 -5.74 21.87 12.93
N GLU A 61 -7.03 21.80 12.59
CA GLU A 61 -8.09 21.35 13.51
C GLU A 61 -7.81 19.94 14.04
N PHE A 62 -7.45 19.02 13.16
CA PHE A 62 -7.14 17.64 13.54
C PHE A 62 -5.98 17.58 14.54
N ASN A 63 -4.86 18.25 14.25
CA ASN A 63 -3.70 18.24 15.12
C ASN A 63 -3.97 18.93 16.45
N ILE A 64 -4.70 20.04 16.48
CA ILE A 64 -5.09 20.70 17.74
C ILE A 64 -5.96 19.77 18.60
N ARG A 65 -6.99 19.16 18.02
CA ARG A 65 -7.88 18.23 18.76
C ARG A 65 -7.13 16.99 19.22
N LEU A 66 -6.26 16.44 18.38
CA LEU A 66 -5.41 15.30 18.74
C LEU A 66 -4.45 15.66 19.86
N PHE A 67 -3.80 16.81 19.80
CA PHE A 67 -2.91 17.30 20.86
C PHE A 67 -3.65 17.45 22.19
N LEU A 68 -4.80 18.12 22.21
CA LEU A 68 -5.63 18.29 23.41
C LEU A 68 -6.09 16.94 23.99
N PHE A 69 -6.45 16.00 23.11
CA PHE A 69 -6.77 14.66 23.52
C PHE A 69 -5.58 13.96 24.17
N LEU A 70 -4.40 14.00 23.54
CA LEU A 70 -3.19 13.36 24.04
C LEU A 70 -2.74 13.92 25.39
N ILE A 71 -2.78 15.24 25.59
CA ILE A 71 -2.39 15.83 26.88
C ILE A 71 -3.38 15.55 28.01
N SER A 72 -4.65 15.23 27.70
CA SER A 72 -5.69 14.90 28.68
C SER A 72 -5.73 13.40 29.03
N HIS A 73 -4.99 12.53 28.31
CA HIS A 73 -4.94 11.08 28.53
C HIS A 73 -3.55 10.64 28.92
N ARG A 74 -3.45 9.50 29.60
CA ARG A 74 -2.16 8.88 29.94
C ARG A 74 -1.70 7.98 28.79
N PHE A 75 -0.44 8.07 28.45
CA PHE A 75 0.24 7.20 27.49
C PHE A 75 1.73 7.11 27.84
N ASP A 76 2.36 6.03 27.44
CA ASP A 76 3.80 5.79 27.64
C ASP A 76 4.56 5.90 26.32
N LEU A 77 3.91 5.67 25.20
CA LEU A 77 4.46 5.71 23.86
C LEU A 77 3.42 6.31 22.90
N LEU A 78 3.88 7.08 21.94
CA LEU A 78 3.07 7.59 20.83
C LEU A 78 3.58 7.01 19.51
N LEU A 79 2.65 6.52 18.68
CA LEU A 79 2.91 6.13 17.30
C LEU A 79 2.18 7.09 16.36
N SER A 80 2.94 7.82 15.56
CA SER A 80 2.43 8.73 14.54
C SER A 80 2.41 8.04 13.19
N ASN A 81 1.22 7.84 12.63
CA ASN A 81 1.05 7.39 11.26
C ASN A 81 1.02 8.61 10.37
N ASP A 82 1.95 8.69 9.44
CA ASP A 82 2.22 9.76 8.51
C ASP A 82 2.54 11.15 9.12
N LEU A 83 3.02 12.05 8.26
CA LEU A 83 3.47 13.39 8.63
C LEU A 83 2.32 14.27 9.14
N ASP A 84 1.12 14.02 8.65
CA ASP A 84 -0.08 14.81 8.94
C ASP A 84 -0.56 14.70 10.41
N THR A 85 -0.09 13.69 11.15
CA THR A 85 -0.35 13.53 12.59
C THR A 85 0.88 13.80 13.46
N LEU A 86 2.06 13.94 12.85
CA LEU A 86 3.33 13.96 13.57
C LEU A 86 3.47 15.18 14.48
N ALA A 87 2.92 16.36 14.10
CA ALA A 87 3.00 17.57 14.90
C ALA A 87 2.36 17.38 16.28
N ALA A 88 1.12 16.93 16.34
CA ALA A 88 0.40 16.70 17.60
C ALA A 88 1.14 15.69 18.49
N ASN A 89 1.61 14.57 17.90
CA ASN A 89 2.33 13.54 18.62
C ASN A 89 3.67 14.06 19.16
N ARG A 90 4.43 14.83 18.36
CA ARG A 90 5.72 15.39 18.78
C ARG A 90 5.58 16.39 19.92
N PHE A 91 4.59 17.31 19.83
CA PHE A 91 4.35 18.29 20.89
C PHE A 91 3.85 17.63 22.18
N ALA A 92 2.93 16.66 22.08
CA ALA A 92 2.46 15.91 23.24
C ALA A 92 3.57 15.08 23.87
N GLY A 93 4.38 14.38 23.06
CA GLY A 93 5.51 13.61 23.52
C GLY A 93 6.57 14.46 24.22
N TRP A 94 6.89 15.64 23.66
CA TRP A 94 7.79 16.60 24.27
C TRP A 94 7.28 17.08 25.64
N LEU A 95 6.00 17.52 25.70
CA LEU A 95 5.38 18.04 26.92
C LEU A 95 5.32 16.96 28.03
N ARG A 96 5.04 15.74 27.68
CA ARG A 96 4.91 14.60 28.61
C ARG A 96 6.20 13.82 28.80
N ARG A 97 7.29 14.19 28.09
CA ARG A 97 8.60 13.45 28.08
C ARG A 97 8.44 11.98 27.71
N LYS A 98 7.56 11.71 26.72
CA LYS A 98 7.32 10.35 26.23
C LYS A 98 7.85 10.17 24.81
N PRO A 99 8.37 8.98 24.45
CA PRO A 99 8.90 8.71 23.13
C PRO A 99 7.80 8.75 22.05
N VAL A 100 8.21 9.14 20.85
CA VAL A 100 7.37 9.14 19.65
C VAL A 100 8.03 8.28 18.60
N VAL A 101 7.30 7.30 18.07
CA VAL A 101 7.67 6.50 16.91
C VAL A 101 6.95 7.05 15.68
N TYR A 102 7.62 7.07 14.53
CA TYR A 102 7.06 7.57 13.27
C TYR A 102 6.96 6.45 12.24
N ASP A 103 5.74 6.20 11.74
CA ASP A 103 5.43 5.30 10.64
C ASP A 103 5.10 6.14 9.40
N SER A 104 5.96 6.12 8.39
CA SER A 104 5.72 6.78 7.10
C SER A 104 5.20 5.76 6.10
N HIS A 105 3.94 5.90 5.69
CA HIS A 105 3.28 4.99 4.75
C HIS A 105 3.70 5.21 3.31
N GLU A 106 4.29 6.38 3.01
CA GLU A 106 4.74 6.80 1.69
C GLU A 106 5.80 7.90 1.80
N TYR A 107 6.42 8.28 0.70
CA TYR A 107 7.30 9.45 0.67
C TYR A 107 6.45 10.72 0.64
N PHE A 108 5.95 11.12 1.80
CA PHE A 108 4.85 12.06 2.00
C PHE A 108 4.99 13.39 1.24
N THR A 109 6.20 13.95 1.16
CA THR A 109 6.42 15.22 0.43
C THR A 109 6.58 15.05 -1.07
N GLU A 110 6.60 13.82 -1.57
CA GLU A 110 6.74 13.46 -2.98
C GLU A 110 5.47 12.82 -3.57
N VAL A 111 4.33 12.96 -2.89
CA VAL A 111 3.04 12.47 -3.40
C VAL A 111 2.56 13.33 -4.57
N PRO A 112 1.85 12.75 -5.56
CA PRO A 112 1.41 13.46 -6.76
C PRO A 112 0.55 14.70 -6.48
N GLU A 113 -0.24 14.67 -5.41
CA GLU A 113 -1.12 15.77 -5.00
C GLU A 113 -0.34 17.05 -4.61
N LEU A 114 0.95 16.93 -4.35
CA LEU A 114 1.85 18.03 -4.01
C LEU A 114 2.70 18.52 -5.20
N VAL A 115 2.73 17.82 -6.32
CA VAL A 115 3.53 18.18 -7.50
C VAL A 115 3.13 19.57 -8.01
N ASP A 116 1.83 19.80 -8.18
CA ASP A 116 1.30 21.06 -8.70
C ASP A 116 1.04 22.10 -7.60
N ARG A 117 1.50 21.86 -6.35
CA ARG A 117 1.28 22.74 -5.18
C ARG A 117 2.57 23.06 -4.43
N PRO A 118 3.53 23.75 -5.06
CA PRO A 118 4.87 23.95 -4.48
C PRO A 118 4.86 24.70 -3.14
N GLY A 119 3.91 25.61 -2.92
CA GLY A 119 3.75 26.32 -1.65
C GLY A 119 3.33 25.37 -0.51
N VAL A 120 2.40 24.47 -0.78
CA VAL A 120 1.95 23.45 0.19
C VAL A 120 3.07 22.45 0.47
N LYS A 121 3.77 22.00 -0.59
CA LYS A 121 4.94 21.10 -0.46
C LYS A 121 6.02 21.71 0.44
N LYS A 122 6.33 23.02 0.30
CA LYS A 122 7.30 23.71 1.16
C LYS A 122 6.90 23.70 2.64
N ILE A 123 5.62 23.85 2.95
CA ILE A 123 5.13 23.79 4.33
C ILE A 123 5.34 22.37 4.91
N TRP A 124 4.96 21.33 4.16
CA TRP A 124 5.16 19.94 4.57
C TRP A 124 6.65 19.60 4.74
N MET A 125 7.52 20.03 3.81
CA MET A 125 8.97 19.85 3.93
C MET A 125 9.55 20.56 5.16
N TRP A 126 9.03 21.73 5.51
CA TRP A 126 9.44 22.46 6.72
C TRP A 126 9.03 21.68 7.99
N LEU A 127 7.79 21.16 8.03
CA LEU A 127 7.32 20.30 9.13
C LEU A 127 8.15 19.02 9.25
N GLU A 128 8.40 18.34 8.15
CA GLU A 128 9.26 17.14 8.10
C GLU A 128 10.63 17.42 8.72
N LYS A 129 11.30 18.48 8.25
CA LYS A 129 12.63 18.88 8.73
C LYS A 129 12.67 19.19 10.22
N ARG A 130 11.56 19.69 10.79
CA ARG A 130 11.49 20.08 12.21
C ARG A 130 11.07 18.93 13.13
N LEU A 131 10.26 18.01 12.64
CA LEU A 131 9.59 17.03 13.49
C LEU A 131 10.29 15.67 13.47
N ILE A 132 10.80 15.22 12.31
CA ILE A 132 11.42 13.90 12.17
C ILE A 132 12.70 13.76 13.02
N PRO A 133 13.65 14.72 13.08
CA PRO A 133 14.88 14.52 13.86
C PRO A 133 14.70 14.24 15.34
N GLY A 134 13.53 14.45 15.87
CA GLY A 134 13.25 14.24 17.28
C GLY A 134 12.40 13.00 17.60
N VAL A 135 12.19 12.08 16.67
CA VAL A 135 11.49 10.82 16.95
C VAL A 135 12.44 9.80 17.60
N ALA A 136 11.88 8.92 18.40
CA ALA A 136 12.66 7.88 19.11
C ALA A 136 12.98 6.67 18.21
N ALA A 137 12.14 6.44 17.20
CA ALA A 137 12.34 5.46 16.13
C ALA A 137 11.49 5.87 14.92
N ALA A 138 11.90 5.41 13.74
CA ALA A 138 11.15 5.64 12.50
C ALA A 138 11.21 4.41 11.61
N TYR A 139 10.16 4.19 10.82
CA TYR A 139 10.12 3.15 9.80
C TYR A 139 9.22 3.56 8.63
N THR A 140 9.42 2.92 7.48
CA THR A 140 8.68 3.19 6.26
C THR A 140 8.51 1.92 5.42
N VAL A 141 7.93 2.03 4.23
CA VAL A 141 7.43 0.89 3.44
C VAL A 141 8.42 0.28 2.45
N SER A 142 9.50 1.00 2.09
CA SER A 142 10.49 0.50 1.12
C SER A 142 11.90 0.99 1.44
N GLN A 143 12.89 0.24 0.97
CA GLN A 143 14.30 0.53 1.22
C GLN A 143 14.75 1.90 0.66
N PRO A 144 14.41 2.29 -0.59
CA PRO A 144 14.82 3.59 -1.12
C PRO A 144 14.20 4.77 -0.35
N ILE A 145 12.96 4.64 0.14
CA ILE A 145 12.34 5.68 0.97
C ILE A 145 13.05 5.76 2.33
N ALA A 146 13.39 4.62 2.93
CA ALA A 146 14.13 4.57 4.20
C ALA A 146 15.50 5.25 4.08
N GLU A 147 16.23 4.98 3.00
CA GLU A 147 17.54 5.59 2.71
C GLU A 147 17.41 7.09 2.48
N ALA A 148 16.43 7.52 1.67
CA ALA A 148 16.18 8.93 1.39
C ALA A 148 15.86 9.71 2.67
N TYR A 149 15.00 9.19 3.54
CA TYR A 149 14.70 9.80 4.83
C TYR A 149 15.89 9.80 5.78
N SER A 150 16.61 8.67 5.87
CA SER A 150 17.78 8.53 6.76
C SER A 150 18.87 9.52 6.37
N GLN A 151 19.16 9.64 5.07
CA GLN A 151 20.13 10.61 4.55
C GLN A 151 19.68 12.05 4.76
N LYS A 152 18.40 12.35 4.53
CA LYS A 152 17.86 13.71 4.59
C LYS A 152 17.75 14.26 6.02
N TYR A 153 17.44 13.39 7.00
CA TYR A 153 17.11 13.81 8.37
C TYR A 153 18.07 13.30 9.45
N GLY A 154 19.02 12.43 9.09
CA GLY A 154 19.98 11.87 10.05
C GLY A 154 19.35 10.92 11.08
N VAL A 155 18.14 10.42 10.80
CA VAL A 155 17.42 9.44 11.64
C VAL A 155 17.36 8.12 10.88
N PRO A 156 17.82 7.00 11.46
CA PRO A 156 17.71 5.71 10.80
C PRO A 156 16.23 5.29 10.66
N PHE A 157 15.82 4.98 9.45
CA PHE A 157 14.51 4.42 9.15
C PHE A 157 14.64 2.93 8.89
N ALA A 158 13.90 2.13 9.64
CA ALA A 158 13.73 0.71 9.35
C ALA A 158 12.71 0.53 8.20
N VAL A 159 12.76 -0.62 7.53
CA VAL A 159 11.78 -0.97 6.50
C VAL A 159 10.80 -1.97 7.06
N VAL A 160 9.52 -1.61 7.08
CA VAL A 160 8.39 -2.48 7.42
C VAL A 160 7.40 -2.39 6.26
N ARG A 161 7.42 -3.39 5.38
CA ARG A 161 6.59 -3.40 4.17
C ARG A 161 5.11 -3.64 4.52
N ASN A 162 4.22 -3.21 3.66
CA ASN A 162 2.78 -3.38 3.87
C ASN A 162 2.28 -4.72 3.30
N LEU A 163 2.75 -5.82 3.86
CA LEU A 163 2.44 -7.18 3.41
C LEU A 163 1.11 -7.69 3.96
N PRO A 164 0.34 -8.51 3.20
CA PRO A 164 -0.88 -9.13 3.69
C PRO A 164 -0.61 -10.22 4.72
N PHE A 165 -1.64 -10.60 5.48
CA PHE A 165 -1.58 -11.83 6.27
C PHE A 165 -1.44 -13.06 5.36
N PRO A 166 -0.82 -14.17 5.84
CA PRO A 166 -0.78 -15.43 5.11
C PRO A 166 -2.16 -15.88 4.66
N ALA A 167 -2.26 -16.59 3.55
CA ALA A 167 -3.54 -17.07 3.01
C ALA A 167 -4.31 -17.99 3.97
N SER A 168 -3.60 -18.72 4.85
CA SER A 168 -4.16 -19.57 5.91
C SER A 168 -4.72 -18.81 7.12
N ALA A 169 -4.34 -17.54 7.29
CA ALA A 169 -4.80 -16.67 8.36
C ALA A 169 -6.06 -15.86 7.99
N GLY A 170 -6.66 -16.09 6.82
CA GLY A 170 -7.92 -15.50 6.43
C GLY A 170 -9.00 -15.89 7.43
N ARG A 171 -9.61 -14.90 8.08
CA ARG A 171 -10.67 -14.98 9.09
C ARG A 171 -11.55 -16.22 8.88
N ARG A 172 -11.61 -17.10 9.89
CA ARG A 172 -12.82 -17.90 10.09
C ARG A 172 -13.95 -16.88 10.25
N ALA A 173 -14.97 -17.00 9.42
CA ALA A 173 -16.23 -16.35 9.69
C ALA A 173 -16.70 -16.93 11.05
N ASP A 174 -16.54 -16.15 12.11
CA ASP A 174 -17.05 -16.48 13.43
C ASP A 174 -18.57 -16.42 13.34
N GLY A 175 -19.20 -17.58 13.30
CA GLY A 175 -20.65 -17.68 13.27
C GLY A 175 -21.22 -19.02 12.82
N VAL A 176 -20.59 -20.16 13.19
CA VAL A 176 -21.32 -21.44 13.27
C VAL A 176 -20.81 -22.21 14.48
N PRO A 177 -21.64 -22.50 15.49
CA PRO A 177 -21.25 -23.37 16.60
C PRO A 177 -21.08 -24.80 16.08
N SER A 178 -19.85 -25.31 16.16
CA SER A 178 -19.57 -26.71 15.90
C SER A 178 -20.20 -27.58 17.00
N ALA A 179 -21.11 -28.43 16.61
CA ALA A 179 -21.70 -29.46 17.46
C ALA A 179 -20.60 -30.34 18.06
N THR A 180 -20.70 -30.49 19.36
CA THR A 180 -19.98 -31.40 20.22
C THR A 180 -19.88 -32.81 19.67
N SER A 181 -18.66 -33.32 19.56
CA SER A 181 -18.42 -34.78 19.65
C SER A 181 -17.42 -35.02 20.77
N SER A 182 -17.98 -35.52 21.88
CA SER A 182 -17.25 -36.08 23.00
C SER A 182 -16.68 -37.42 22.58
N LYS A 183 -15.43 -37.72 22.88
CA LYS A 183 -14.92 -38.99 23.43
C LYS A 183 -13.42 -38.98 23.61
N GLU A 184 -13.09 -39.12 24.79
CA GLU A 184 -12.37 -40.15 25.57
C GLU A 184 -10.88 -39.94 25.74
N THR A 185 -10.57 -39.76 26.98
CA THR A 185 -9.30 -39.75 27.72
C THR A 185 -8.57 -41.09 27.59
N ILE A 186 -7.27 -41.08 27.29
CA ILE A 186 -6.34 -42.12 27.81
C ILE A 186 -5.04 -41.42 28.24
N CYS A 187 -4.71 -41.63 29.50
CA CYS A 187 -3.47 -41.26 30.16
C CYS A 187 -2.28 -42.12 29.70
N GLY A 188 -1.10 -41.52 29.56
CA GLY A 188 0.18 -42.21 29.44
C GLY A 188 1.29 -41.30 29.84
N GLU A 189 1.98 -41.64 30.93
CA GLU A 189 3.07 -40.92 31.55
C GLU A 189 4.38 -40.94 30.72
N PRO A 190 5.35 -40.07 31.04
CA PRO A 190 6.54 -39.83 30.23
C PRO A 190 7.73 -40.63 30.70
N SER A 191 8.67 -40.95 29.80
CA SER A 191 10.03 -41.39 30.12
C SER A 191 11.07 -40.46 29.57
N PRO A 192 12.23 -40.33 30.22
CA PRO A 192 13.14 -39.18 30.12
C PRO A 192 14.22 -39.32 29.03
N PRO A 193 15.05 -38.27 28.83
CA PRO A 193 15.85 -38.10 27.62
C PRO A 193 17.23 -38.72 27.72
N THR A 194 17.76 -39.21 26.62
CA THR A 194 19.18 -39.53 26.45
C THR A 194 19.87 -38.45 25.62
N SER A 195 20.92 -37.95 26.18
CA SER A 195 21.90 -37.00 25.65
C SER A 195 22.74 -37.60 24.52
N SER A 196 23.02 -36.85 23.50
CA SER A 196 24.30 -36.85 22.79
C SER A 196 24.54 -35.50 22.10
N GLU A 197 25.57 -34.83 22.59
CA GLU A 197 26.20 -33.65 22.00
C GLU A 197 26.92 -34.06 20.70
N GLU A 198 26.71 -33.32 19.65
CA GLU A 198 27.72 -33.16 18.58
C GLU A 198 27.76 -31.70 18.15
N THR A 199 28.88 -31.08 18.59
CA THR A 199 29.29 -29.73 18.22
C THR A 199 29.94 -29.76 16.85
N LEU A 200 29.33 -29.14 15.83
CA LEU A 200 30.02 -28.83 14.59
C LEU A 200 30.19 -27.31 14.45
N SER A 201 31.43 -26.89 14.76
CA SER A 201 31.90 -25.52 14.51
C SER A 201 32.34 -25.40 13.04
N VAL A 202 31.68 -24.55 12.28
CA VAL A 202 32.17 -24.10 10.97
C VAL A 202 32.64 -22.66 11.10
N GLN A 203 33.98 -22.50 11.05
CA GLN A 203 34.61 -21.20 10.84
C GLN A 203 34.52 -20.81 9.37
N LEU A 204 33.92 -19.69 9.10
CA LEU A 204 34.01 -18.99 7.79
C LEU A 204 34.88 -17.75 8.01
N SER A 205 36.10 -17.80 7.51
CA SER A 205 37.01 -16.67 7.33
C SER A 205 36.60 -15.92 6.04
N VAL A 206 36.28 -14.64 6.17
CA VAL A 206 36.08 -13.71 5.05
C VAL A 206 37.24 -12.74 5.05
N GLU A 207 38.08 -12.79 4.03
CA GLU A 207 39.07 -11.74 3.73
C GLU A 207 38.41 -10.61 2.94
N PRO A 208 38.78 -9.34 3.19
CA PRO A 208 38.27 -8.22 2.41
C PRO A 208 39.16 -7.93 1.22
N SER A 209 38.62 -7.94 0.01
CA SER A 209 39.28 -7.39 -1.18
C SER A 209 38.90 -5.92 -1.35
N GLU A 210 39.87 -5.04 -1.16
CA GLU A 210 39.83 -3.63 -1.56
C GLU A 210 40.01 -3.52 -3.09
N GLU A 211 39.04 -3.00 -3.79
CA GLU A 211 39.23 -2.42 -5.13
C GLU A 211 38.79 -0.96 -5.11
N THR A 212 39.80 -0.11 -5.12
CA THR A 212 39.68 1.35 -5.25
C THR A 212 39.51 1.73 -6.70
N LEU A 213 38.33 2.17 -7.10
CA LEU A 213 38.11 2.81 -8.41
C LEU A 213 37.96 4.32 -8.22
N SER A 214 39.00 5.03 -8.59
CA SER A 214 39.04 6.48 -8.70
C SER A 214 38.36 6.94 -10.01
N ILE A 215 37.30 7.74 -9.92
CA ILE A 215 36.70 8.44 -11.05
C ILE A 215 36.92 9.93 -10.87
N GLN A 216 37.68 10.54 -11.76
CA GLN A 216 37.86 11.98 -11.86
C GLN A 216 36.66 12.63 -12.57
N PRO A 217 36.27 13.86 -12.19
CA PRO A 217 35.22 14.60 -12.89
C PRO A 217 35.78 15.37 -14.07
N SER A 218 35.22 15.16 -15.25
CA SER A 218 35.48 15.99 -16.43
C SER A 218 34.38 17.04 -16.55
N ALA A 219 34.79 18.30 -16.35
CA ALA A 219 33.98 19.46 -16.66
C ALA A 219 34.06 19.77 -18.16
N ARG A 220 32.92 19.98 -18.80
CA ARG A 220 32.83 20.81 -20.03
C ARG A 220 31.55 21.60 -20.03
N SER A 221 31.72 22.89 -19.92
CA SER A 221 30.77 23.96 -20.22
C SER A 221 30.50 24.05 -21.72
N SER A 222 29.26 24.26 -22.10
CA SER A 222 28.89 24.99 -23.31
C SER A 222 27.59 25.75 -23.07
N GLU A 223 27.73 27.06 -22.98
CA GLU A 223 26.63 28.03 -23.06
C GLU A 223 26.11 28.03 -24.51
N GLU A 224 24.81 27.88 -24.67
CA GLU A 224 24.09 28.36 -25.85
C GLU A 224 22.92 29.23 -25.42
N THR A 225 23.10 30.51 -25.70
CA THR A 225 22.11 31.58 -25.64
C THR A 225 21.09 31.41 -26.77
N PHE A 226 19.82 31.31 -26.46
CA PHE A 226 18.75 31.54 -27.41
C PHE A 226 17.76 32.59 -26.88
N SER A 227 17.81 33.76 -27.53
CA SER A 227 16.84 34.84 -27.38
C SER A 227 15.61 34.54 -28.27
N GLY A 228 14.41 34.67 -27.72
CA GLY A 228 13.17 34.61 -28.46
C GLY A 228 11.97 34.96 -27.58
N GLU A 229 11.64 36.28 -27.59
CA GLU A 229 10.40 36.80 -27.04
C GLU A 229 9.16 36.24 -27.78
N GLN A 230 8.20 35.66 -27.06
CA GLN A 230 6.78 35.70 -27.42
C GLN A 230 5.92 35.65 -26.14
N SER A 231 5.12 36.72 -25.99
CA SER A 231 4.09 36.87 -24.96
C SER A 231 3.01 35.79 -25.07
N PRO A 232 2.52 35.23 -23.95
CA PRO A 232 1.32 34.41 -23.96
C PRO A 232 0.05 35.26 -23.80
N ALA A 233 -0.95 34.91 -24.62
CA ALA A 233 -2.30 35.41 -24.57
C ALA A 233 -3.00 34.99 -23.24
N THR A 234 -3.76 35.93 -22.71
CA THR A 234 -4.66 35.76 -21.54
C THR A 234 -5.76 34.75 -21.81
N PRO A 235 -6.04 33.80 -20.87
CA PRO A 235 -7.21 32.97 -20.94
C PRO A 235 -8.44 33.72 -20.40
N SER A 236 -9.52 33.66 -21.18
CA SER A 236 -10.86 34.18 -20.85
C SER A 236 -11.46 33.51 -19.63
N GLU A 237 -12.14 34.34 -18.81
CA GLU A 237 -12.98 33.93 -17.68
C GLU A 237 -14.11 33.00 -18.14
N TYR A 238 -14.11 31.77 -17.62
CA TYR A 238 -15.31 30.93 -17.64
C TYR A 238 -16.05 31.04 -16.30
N THR A 239 -17.21 31.68 -16.38
CA THR A 239 -18.20 31.79 -15.31
C THR A 239 -18.78 30.42 -15.01
N LEU A 240 -18.60 29.92 -13.81
CA LEU A 240 -19.23 28.70 -13.29
C LEU A 240 -20.73 28.96 -13.02
N ALA A 241 -21.58 28.54 -13.94
CA ALA A 241 -23.01 28.38 -13.69
C ALA A 241 -23.26 27.10 -12.88
N GLY A 242 -24.20 27.21 -11.92
CA GLY A 242 -24.46 26.27 -10.85
C GLY A 242 -24.62 24.80 -11.25
N VAL A 243 -23.91 23.97 -10.50
CA VAL A 243 -24.11 22.53 -10.45
C VAL A 243 -25.16 22.25 -9.36
N PRO A 244 -26.25 21.52 -9.68
CA PRO A 244 -27.23 21.11 -8.68
C PRO A 244 -26.62 20.10 -7.70
N PRO A 245 -27.12 19.97 -6.46
CA PRO A 245 -26.54 19.06 -5.48
C PRO A 245 -26.68 17.62 -5.94
N SER A 246 -25.54 16.93 -5.96
CA SER A 246 -25.41 15.52 -6.30
C SER A 246 -26.41 14.64 -5.56
N ALA A 247 -27.11 13.81 -6.30
CA ALA A 247 -27.98 12.75 -5.80
C ALA A 247 -27.24 11.85 -4.81
N ALA A 248 -27.99 11.31 -3.85
CA ALA A 248 -27.52 10.33 -2.89
C ALA A 248 -26.85 9.12 -3.60
N PRO A 249 -25.81 8.51 -2.98
CA PRO A 249 -25.20 7.32 -3.55
C PRO A 249 -26.26 6.22 -3.72
N PRO A 250 -26.22 5.44 -4.81
CA PRO A 250 -27.15 4.34 -5.01
C PRO A 250 -27.02 3.34 -3.87
N GLU A 251 -28.16 2.88 -3.39
CA GLU A 251 -28.29 1.85 -2.33
C GLU A 251 -27.52 0.58 -2.74
N GLU A 252 -26.82 0.00 -1.76
CA GLU A 252 -26.19 -1.31 -1.85
C GLU A 252 -27.23 -2.39 -2.12
N THR A 253 -27.52 -2.66 -3.37
CA THR A 253 -28.32 -3.81 -3.76
C THR A 253 -27.70 -4.52 -4.97
N THR A 254 -26.69 -5.34 -4.70
CA THR A 254 -26.46 -6.52 -5.51
C THR A 254 -25.94 -7.63 -4.60
N SER A 255 -26.77 -8.63 -4.34
CA SER A 255 -26.38 -9.87 -3.67
C SER A 255 -25.33 -10.56 -4.53
N TRP A 256 -24.06 -10.44 -4.14
CA TRP A 256 -22.95 -11.17 -4.76
C TRP A 256 -23.13 -12.67 -4.55
N LYS A 257 -23.44 -13.39 -5.62
CA LYS A 257 -23.39 -14.85 -5.63
C LYS A 257 -21.92 -15.26 -5.62
N SER A 258 -21.55 -16.25 -4.81
CA SER A 258 -20.19 -16.73 -4.59
C SER A 258 -19.56 -17.50 -5.76
N SER A 259 -20.13 -17.42 -6.96
CA SER A 259 -19.69 -18.09 -8.19
C SER A 259 -19.20 -17.05 -9.22
N ALA A 260 -18.44 -17.50 -10.21
CA ALA A 260 -17.99 -16.68 -11.35
C ALA A 260 -19.15 -15.93 -12.04
N GLU A 261 -20.36 -16.50 -12.00
CA GLU A 261 -21.60 -15.88 -12.48
C GLU A 261 -22.00 -14.65 -11.66
N GLY A 262 -21.66 -14.59 -10.36
CA GLY A 262 -21.92 -13.42 -9.50
C GLY A 262 -21.04 -12.21 -9.80
N ALA A 263 -19.83 -12.44 -10.31
CA ALA A 263 -18.93 -11.37 -10.78
C ALA A 263 -19.25 -10.95 -12.23
N GLY A 264 -20.16 -11.66 -12.90
CA GLY A 264 -20.53 -11.43 -14.29
C GLY A 264 -19.36 -11.67 -15.27
N LEU A 265 -18.37 -12.47 -14.89
CA LEU A 265 -17.22 -12.80 -15.73
C LEU A 265 -17.65 -13.66 -16.94
N THR A 266 -17.02 -13.44 -18.07
CA THR A 266 -17.30 -14.20 -19.29
C THR A 266 -16.66 -15.60 -19.19
N PRO A 267 -17.44 -16.69 -19.21
CA PRO A 267 -16.86 -18.04 -19.11
C PRO A 267 -15.83 -18.32 -20.21
N GLY A 268 -14.70 -18.87 -19.81
CA GLY A 268 -13.62 -19.26 -20.75
C GLY A 268 -12.71 -18.10 -21.22
N ARG A 269 -12.99 -16.86 -20.84
CA ARG A 269 -12.14 -15.71 -21.14
C ARG A 269 -11.14 -15.49 -19.98
N PRO A 270 -9.82 -15.36 -20.26
CA PRO A 270 -8.86 -15.06 -19.20
C PRO A 270 -9.11 -13.64 -18.63
N VAL A 271 -9.04 -13.53 -17.31
CA VAL A 271 -9.32 -12.29 -16.57
C VAL A 271 -8.02 -11.63 -16.17
N ILE A 272 -7.85 -10.37 -16.54
CA ILE A 272 -6.83 -9.45 -16.04
C ILE A 272 -7.49 -8.63 -14.92
N ILE A 273 -6.86 -8.53 -13.76
CA ILE A 273 -7.41 -7.74 -12.65
C ILE A 273 -6.51 -6.55 -12.28
N TYR A 274 -7.15 -5.40 -12.15
CA TYR A 274 -6.62 -4.27 -11.39
C TYR A 274 -7.43 -4.10 -10.11
N GLN A 275 -6.75 -3.87 -8.98
CA GLN A 275 -7.40 -3.52 -7.72
C GLN A 275 -6.72 -2.35 -7.04
N GLY A 276 -7.51 -1.39 -6.53
CA GLY A 276 -7.01 -0.23 -5.79
C GLY A 276 -7.71 1.07 -6.13
N ALA A 277 -7.12 2.20 -5.72
CA ALA A 277 -7.65 3.52 -6.01
C ALA A 277 -7.56 3.85 -7.50
N LEU A 278 -8.62 4.44 -8.06
CA LEU A 278 -8.69 4.89 -9.46
C LEU A 278 -8.22 6.35 -9.55
N ASN A 279 -6.94 6.58 -9.25
CA ASN A 279 -6.33 7.90 -9.19
C ASN A 279 -5.31 8.07 -10.32
N LYS A 280 -4.96 9.32 -10.61
CA LYS A 280 -3.93 9.69 -11.59
C LYS A 280 -2.62 8.95 -11.32
N GLY A 281 -1.96 8.48 -12.39
CA GLY A 281 -0.68 7.80 -12.31
C GLY A 281 -0.76 6.31 -12.00
N ARG A 282 -1.96 5.73 -11.97
CA ARG A 282 -2.13 4.26 -11.81
C ARG A 282 -2.02 3.51 -13.13
N GLY A 283 -1.92 4.22 -14.27
CA GLY A 283 -1.76 3.65 -15.61
C GLY A 283 -3.01 2.95 -16.12
N LEU A 284 -4.19 3.26 -15.56
CA LEU A 284 -5.46 2.62 -15.94
C LEU A 284 -5.91 3.00 -17.34
N GLU A 285 -5.69 4.23 -17.75
CA GLU A 285 -5.99 4.72 -19.09
C GLU A 285 -5.24 3.89 -20.14
N HIS A 286 -3.95 3.65 -19.91
CA HIS A 286 -3.11 2.82 -20.80
C HIS A 286 -3.55 1.36 -20.79
N ALA A 287 -3.92 0.81 -19.62
CA ALA A 287 -4.41 -0.55 -19.52
C ALA A 287 -5.76 -0.73 -20.25
N ILE A 288 -6.67 0.26 -20.17
CA ILE A 288 -7.93 0.26 -20.90
C ILE A 288 -7.69 0.34 -22.42
N LEU A 289 -6.81 1.25 -22.88
CA LEU A 289 -6.45 1.36 -24.29
C LEU A 289 -5.84 0.05 -24.83
N ALA A 290 -5.04 -0.66 -24.03
CA ALA A 290 -4.47 -1.95 -24.41
C ALA A 290 -5.57 -3.02 -24.65
N MET A 291 -6.72 -2.91 -24.02
CA MET A 291 -7.81 -3.88 -24.19
C MET A 291 -8.49 -3.83 -25.57
N ASP A 292 -8.34 -2.75 -26.32
CA ASP A 292 -8.75 -2.68 -27.73
C ASP A 292 -7.97 -3.65 -28.60
N HIS A 293 -6.69 -3.85 -28.27
CA HIS A 293 -5.78 -4.81 -28.93
C HIS A 293 -5.83 -6.24 -28.35
N LEU A 294 -6.68 -6.47 -27.33
CA LEU A 294 -6.74 -7.75 -26.61
C LEU A 294 -8.19 -8.25 -26.42
N PRO A 295 -8.95 -8.46 -27.53
CA PRO A 295 -10.35 -8.83 -27.45
C PRO A 295 -10.61 -10.21 -26.82
N GLU A 296 -9.60 -11.07 -26.76
CA GLU A 296 -9.66 -12.42 -26.18
C GLU A 296 -9.63 -12.46 -24.65
N ALA A 297 -9.26 -11.36 -23.98
CA ALA A 297 -9.21 -11.25 -22.52
C ALA A 297 -10.25 -10.26 -21.99
N GLU A 298 -10.49 -10.30 -20.68
CA GLU A 298 -11.35 -9.37 -19.96
C GLU A 298 -10.55 -8.63 -18.88
N LEU A 299 -10.64 -7.29 -18.83
CA LEU A 299 -10.05 -6.47 -17.76
C LEU A 299 -11.13 -6.15 -16.74
N VAL A 300 -10.88 -6.53 -15.49
CA VAL A 300 -11.74 -6.19 -14.35
C VAL A 300 -11.04 -5.17 -13.46
N ILE A 301 -11.68 -4.02 -13.26
CA ILE A 301 -11.19 -2.90 -12.45
C ILE A 301 -12.00 -2.85 -11.17
N ALA A 302 -11.36 -3.21 -10.04
CA ALA A 302 -11.96 -3.21 -8.71
C ALA A 302 -11.43 -2.05 -7.87
N GLY A 303 -12.27 -1.09 -7.54
CA GLY A 303 -11.90 0.09 -6.75
C GLY A 303 -12.79 1.29 -7.04
N SER A 304 -12.40 2.43 -6.49
CA SER A 304 -13.02 3.73 -6.73
C SER A 304 -11.96 4.83 -6.60
N GLY A 305 -12.19 5.99 -7.19
CA GLY A 305 -11.24 7.10 -7.11
C GLY A 305 -11.65 8.29 -7.98
N ASP A 306 -10.77 9.28 -8.05
CA ASP A 306 -11.06 10.55 -8.70
C ASP A 306 -11.21 10.44 -10.23
N LEU A 307 -10.62 9.41 -10.87
CA LEU A 307 -10.69 9.18 -12.31
C LEU A 307 -11.83 8.23 -12.74
N GLU A 308 -12.68 7.77 -11.83
CA GLU A 308 -13.70 6.76 -12.13
C GLU A 308 -14.60 7.15 -13.31
N GLU A 309 -15.11 8.39 -13.31
CA GLU A 309 -15.99 8.92 -14.37
C GLU A 309 -15.27 9.06 -15.72
N GLU A 310 -14.01 9.52 -15.69
CA GLU A 310 -13.15 9.64 -16.87
C GLU A 310 -12.86 8.28 -17.51
N LEU A 311 -12.55 7.26 -16.69
CA LEU A 311 -12.31 5.90 -17.15
C LEU A 311 -13.55 5.25 -17.74
N HIS A 312 -14.73 5.47 -17.15
CA HIS A 312 -16.01 5.03 -17.73
C HIS A 312 -16.27 5.68 -19.09
N THR A 313 -15.99 6.98 -19.20
CA THR A 313 -16.12 7.72 -20.47
C THR A 313 -15.18 7.16 -21.54
N LEU A 314 -13.92 6.85 -21.16
CA LEU A 314 -12.94 6.27 -22.07
C LEU A 314 -13.40 4.89 -22.61
N VAL A 315 -13.87 4.00 -21.74
CA VAL A 315 -14.38 2.67 -22.14
C VAL A 315 -15.58 2.80 -23.08
N SER A 316 -16.51 3.71 -22.76
CA SER A 316 -17.71 3.94 -23.57
C SER A 316 -17.36 4.55 -24.94
N GLY A 317 -16.43 5.50 -24.99
CA GLY A 317 -15.98 6.15 -26.22
C GLY A 317 -15.25 5.21 -27.19
N LEU A 318 -14.55 4.21 -26.66
CA LEU A 318 -13.88 3.15 -27.43
C LEU A 318 -14.80 1.96 -27.72
N HIS A 319 -16.03 1.95 -27.25
CA HIS A 319 -16.97 0.83 -27.39
C HIS A 319 -16.43 -0.52 -26.90
N LEU A 320 -15.57 -0.53 -25.87
CA LEU A 320 -14.97 -1.73 -25.34
C LEU A 320 -16.00 -2.56 -24.56
N ASN A 321 -16.13 -3.83 -24.92
CA ASN A 321 -17.03 -4.78 -24.26
C ASN A 321 -16.29 -5.77 -23.34
N ASN A 322 -14.98 -5.65 -23.27
CA ASN A 322 -14.06 -6.50 -22.50
C ASN A 322 -13.40 -5.77 -21.31
N VAL A 323 -13.94 -4.62 -20.91
CA VAL A 323 -13.54 -3.88 -19.71
C VAL A 323 -14.74 -3.77 -18.77
N ARG A 324 -14.55 -4.12 -17.51
CA ARG A 324 -15.60 -4.12 -16.49
C ARG A 324 -15.14 -3.43 -15.21
N PHE A 325 -16.01 -2.58 -14.67
CA PHE A 325 -15.82 -1.96 -13.36
C PHE A 325 -16.61 -2.72 -12.30
N ALA A 326 -15.89 -3.24 -11.29
CA ALA A 326 -16.50 -3.94 -10.16
C ALA A 326 -16.83 -3.01 -8.98
N GLY A 327 -16.45 -1.71 -9.09
CA GLY A 327 -16.62 -0.75 -8.01
C GLY A 327 -15.80 -1.11 -6.76
N ARG A 328 -16.16 -0.49 -5.64
CA ARG A 328 -15.51 -0.76 -4.35
C ARG A 328 -16.11 -2.02 -3.71
N LEU A 329 -15.29 -3.04 -3.57
CA LEU A 329 -15.67 -4.32 -2.96
C LEU A 329 -15.25 -4.40 -1.49
N SER A 330 -15.96 -5.23 -0.71
CA SER A 330 -15.48 -5.66 0.61
C SER A 330 -14.18 -6.48 0.46
N PRO A 331 -13.31 -6.56 1.48
CA PRO A 331 -12.08 -7.35 1.41
C PRO A 331 -12.30 -8.80 1.03
N ASP A 332 -13.38 -9.41 1.49
CA ASP A 332 -13.71 -10.81 1.21
C ASP A 332 -14.16 -11.01 -0.25
N HIS A 333 -15.02 -10.13 -0.76
CA HIS A 333 -15.42 -10.17 -2.17
C HIS A 333 -14.25 -9.87 -3.11
N LEU A 334 -13.40 -8.89 -2.77
CA LEU A 334 -12.19 -8.59 -3.53
C LEU A 334 -11.24 -9.80 -3.57
N TRP A 335 -11.08 -10.50 -2.43
CA TRP A 335 -10.26 -11.70 -2.36
C TRP A 335 -10.78 -12.82 -3.26
N ILE A 336 -12.11 -13.05 -3.28
CA ILE A 336 -12.75 -14.04 -4.16
C ILE A 336 -12.50 -13.68 -5.63
N LEU A 337 -12.70 -12.42 -6.00
CA LEU A 337 -12.49 -11.94 -7.36
C LEU A 337 -11.01 -12.05 -7.79
N THR A 338 -10.09 -11.64 -6.92
CA THR A 338 -8.64 -11.71 -7.20
C THR A 338 -8.20 -13.13 -7.49
N ARG A 339 -8.69 -14.11 -6.74
CA ARG A 339 -8.36 -15.53 -6.96
C ARG A 339 -8.91 -16.14 -8.25
N GLN A 340 -9.89 -15.51 -8.86
CA GLN A 340 -10.44 -15.94 -10.16
C GLN A 340 -9.67 -15.33 -11.34
N ALA A 341 -8.81 -14.34 -11.10
CA ALA A 341 -8.04 -13.71 -12.15
C ALA A 341 -6.91 -14.60 -12.67
N SER A 342 -6.60 -14.43 -13.94
CA SER A 342 -5.50 -15.09 -14.62
C SER A 342 -4.20 -14.29 -14.56
N LEU A 343 -4.30 -12.96 -14.38
CA LEU A 343 -3.20 -12.01 -14.37
C LEU A 343 -3.53 -10.80 -13.50
N GLY A 344 -2.63 -10.38 -12.62
CA GLY A 344 -2.71 -9.13 -11.88
C GLY A 344 -1.87 -8.03 -12.52
N ILE A 345 -2.37 -6.80 -12.57
CA ILE A 345 -1.60 -5.68 -13.14
C ILE A 345 -1.32 -4.57 -12.13
N SER A 346 -0.11 -3.99 -12.24
CA SER A 346 0.35 -2.83 -11.47
C SER A 346 1.24 -1.99 -12.38
N VAL A 347 0.60 -1.14 -13.22
CA VAL A 347 1.24 -0.42 -14.33
C VAL A 347 1.36 1.08 -14.05
N GLU A 348 1.72 1.41 -12.82
CA GLU A 348 1.88 2.78 -12.34
C GLU A 348 2.86 3.60 -13.17
N GLU A 349 2.61 4.91 -13.22
CA GLU A 349 3.49 5.89 -13.87
C GLU A 349 4.58 6.37 -12.91
N ASP A 350 5.73 6.78 -13.47
CA ASP A 350 6.79 7.42 -12.70
C ASP A 350 6.51 8.92 -12.53
N LEU A 351 5.54 9.26 -11.69
CA LEU A 351 5.14 10.64 -11.41
C LEU A 351 5.93 11.28 -10.25
N GLY A 352 7.11 10.78 -9.95
CA GLY A 352 7.97 11.29 -8.89
C GLY A 352 8.42 10.21 -7.91
N LEU A 353 9.23 10.61 -6.95
CA LEU A 353 9.94 9.67 -6.08
C LEU A 353 9.00 8.75 -5.28
N ASN A 354 7.82 9.24 -4.88
CA ASN A 354 6.85 8.40 -4.18
C ASN A 354 6.36 7.23 -5.05
N TYR A 355 6.05 7.49 -6.33
CA TYR A 355 5.65 6.43 -7.26
C TYR A 355 6.81 5.53 -7.65
N ARG A 356 7.99 6.14 -7.93
CA ARG A 356 9.21 5.40 -8.30
C ARG A 356 9.61 4.36 -7.27
N TYR A 357 9.47 4.67 -5.98
CA TYR A 357 9.87 3.80 -4.88
C TYR A 357 8.70 3.09 -4.18
N ALA A 358 7.51 3.19 -4.75
CA ALA A 358 6.33 2.53 -4.19
C ALA A 358 6.40 1.01 -4.30
N LEU A 359 5.89 0.35 -3.26
CA LEU A 359 5.52 -1.06 -3.25
C LEU A 359 4.00 -1.16 -3.07
N PRO A 360 3.22 -1.19 -4.14
CA PRO A 360 1.77 -1.17 -4.05
C PRO A 360 1.22 -2.46 -3.45
N ASN A 361 0.27 -2.33 -2.54
CA ASN A 361 -0.34 -3.46 -1.81
C ASN A 361 -0.91 -4.53 -2.74
N LYS A 362 -1.48 -4.11 -3.89
CA LYS A 362 -2.07 -5.03 -4.88
C LYS A 362 -1.07 -6.08 -5.38
N LEU A 363 0.22 -5.72 -5.53
CA LEU A 363 1.25 -6.67 -5.93
C LEU A 363 1.34 -7.85 -4.95
N PHE A 364 1.31 -7.57 -3.66
CA PHE A 364 1.36 -8.59 -2.62
C PHE A 364 0.05 -9.38 -2.48
N ASP A 365 -1.09 -8.75 -2.77
CA ASP A 365 -2.37 -9.45 -2.85
C ASP A 365 -2.40 -10.44 -4.01
N TYR A 366 -1.82 -10.09 -5.17
CA TYR A 366 -1.65 -11.00 -6.32
C TYR A 366 -0.72 -12.17 -5.97
N ILE A 367 0.42 -11.88 -5.34
CA ILE A 367 1.34 -12.91 -4.84
C ILE A 367 0.62 -13.86 -3.87
N ARG A 368 -0.12 -13.32 -2.91
CA ARG A 368 -0.92 -14.10 -1.97
C ARG A 368 -1.96 -14.97 -2.68
N ALA A 369 -2.57 -14.48 -3.76
CA ALA A 369 -3.57 -15.19 -4.56
C ALA A 369 -2.95 -16.20 -5.54
N ARG A 370 -1.62 -16.25 -5.70
CA ARG A 370 -0.88 -17.09 -6.67
C ARG A 370 -1.23 -16.78 -8.11
N ILE A 371 -1.48 -15.53 -8.44
CA ILE A 371 -1.66 -15.11 -9.82
C ILE A 371 -0.40 -14.39 -10.33
N PRO A 372 0.06 -14.70 -11.56
CA PRO A 372 1.17 -14.00 -12.19
C PRO A 372 0.89 -12.50 -12.34
N VAL A 373 1.94 -11.70 -12.46
CA VAL A 373 1.81 -10.25 -12.48
C VAL A 373 2.47 -9.63 -13.71
N VAL A 374 1.93 -8.49 -14.15
CA VAL A 374 2.62 -7.54 -15.03
C VAL A 374 2.73 -6.22 -14.28
N VAL A 375 3.96 -5.71 -14.16
CA VAL A 375 4.26 -4.49 -13.42
C VAL A 375 5.02 -3.49 -14.29
N SER A 376 4.89 -2.20 -13.97
CA SER A 376 5.77 -1.16 -14.54
C SER A 376 7.22 -1.39 -14.15
N ASP A 377 8.10 -0.86 -14.98
CA ASP A 377 9.54 -0.86 -14.75
C ASP A 377 9.94 0.20 -13.70
N LEU A 378 9.41 0.03 -12.47
CA LEU A 378 9.78 0.83 -11.32
C LEU A 378 10.64 0.00 -10.36
N PRO A 379 11.70 0.57 -9.74
CA PRO A 379 12.77 -0.18 -9.09
C PRO A 379 12.30 -1.25 -8.11
N GLU A 380 11.40 -0.91 -7.20
CA GLU A 380 10.94 -1.84 -6.17
C GLU A 380 10.00 -2.93 -6.71
N MET A 381 9.13 -2.59 -7.66
CA MET A 381 8.27 -3.58 -8.33
C MET A 381 9.09 -4.52 -9.21
N ARG A 382 10.03 -3.95 -10.01
CA ARG A 382 10.99 -4.74 -10.81
C ARG A 382 11.72 -5.73 -9.90
N ARG A 383 12.28 -5.26 -8.78
CA ARG A 383 13.04 -6.10 -7.85
C ARG A 383 12.22 -7.31 -7.39
N ILE A 384 11.01 -7.10 -6.88
CA ILE A 384 10.15 -8.20 -6.42
C ILE A 384 9.84 -9.19 -7.55
N VAL A 385 9.47 -8.68 -8.74
CA VAL A 385 9.11 -9.55 -9.87
C VAL A 385 10.31 -10.34 -10.39
N THR A 386 11.49 -9.71 -10.43
CA THR A 386 12.74 -10.36 -10.90
C THR A 386 13.26 -11.37 -9.89
N ASP A 387 13.36 -10.96 -8.58
CA ASP A 387 13.94 -11.81 -7.53
C ASP A 387 13.14 -13.10 -7.34
N TYR A 388 11.83 -13.02 -7.47
CA TYR A 388 10.96 -14.18 -7.33
C TYR A 388 10.59 -14.86 -8.66
N GLY A 389 10.80 -14.22 -9.82
CA GLY A 389 10.44 -14.77 -11.12
C GLY A 389 8.94 -15.08 -11.23
N ILE A 390 8.07 -14.08 -10.96
CA ILE A 390 6.61 -14.28 -10.79
C ILE A 390 5.75 -13.59 -11.86
N GLY A 391 6.36 -13.05 -12.91
CA GLY A 391 5.64 -12.33 -13.96
C GLY A 391 6.54 -11.60 -14.92
N LEU A 392 6.01 -10.57 -15.58
CA LEU A 392 6.71 -9.74 -16.56
C LEU A 392 6.78 -8.27 -16.11
N ILE A 393 7.79 -7.58 -16.63
CA ILE A 393 7.96 -6.13 -16.46
C ILE A 393 7.58 -5.49 -17.79
N ALA A 394 6.66 -4.53 -17.75
CA ALA A 394 6.26 -3.74 -18.91
C ALA A 394 7.34 -2.67 -19.18
N PRO A 395 8.03 -2.69 -20.33
CA PRO A 395 9.09 -1.74 -20.65
C PRO A 395 8.51 -0.35 -20.98
N SER A 396 7.27 -0.29 -21.41
CA SER A 396 6.54 0.94 -21.68
C SER A 396 5.05 0.78 -21.37
N ARG A 397 4.33 1.89 -21.35
CA ARG A 397 2.86 1.92 -21.20
C ARG A 397 2.15 2.18 -22.53
N ASP A 398 2.87 2.08 -23.65
CA ASP A 398 2.25 2.09 -24.96
C ASP A 398 1.19 0.99 -25.04
N PRO A 399 -0.04 1.29 -25.51
CA PRO A 399 -1.15 0.34 -25.48
C PRO A 399 -0.91 -0.97 -26.23
N GLU A 400 -0.28 -0.93 -27.42
CA GLU A 400 0.06 -2.14 -28.19
C GLU A 400 1.11 -2.98 -27.44
N THR A 401 2.15 -2.33 -26.90
CA THR A 401 3.19 -3.00 -26.09
C THR A 401 2.59 -3.65 -24.85
N LEU A 402 1.66 -2.97 -24.16
CA LEU A 402 0.99 -3.55 -23.00
C LEU A 402 0.11 -4.75 -23.40
N ALA A 403 -0.63 -4.64 -24.50
CA ALA A 403 -1.46 -5.75 -24.99
C ALA A 403 -0.63 -6.98 -25.32
N ASP A 404 0.52 -6.81 -25.98
CA ASP A 404 1.43 -7.91 -26.30
C ASP A 404 2.01 -8.58 -25.06
N ILE A 405 2.38 -7.78 -24.05
CA ILE A 405 2.87 -8.30 -22.77
C ILE A 405 1.76 -9.04 -22.01
N PHE A 406 0.55 -8.49 -21.97
CA PHE A 406 -0.60 -9.16 -21.37
C PHE A 406 -0.91 -10.47 -22.09
N ARG A 407 -0.94 -10.45 -23.44
CA ARG A 407 -1.13 -11.67 -24.24
C ARG A 407 -0.08 -12.72 -23.94
N LYS A 408 1.20 -12.34 -23.94
CA LYS A 408 2.30 -13.23 -23.57
C LYS A 408 2.12 -13.80 -22.16
N ALA A 409 1.78 -12.94 -21.19
CA ALA A 409 1.56 -13.37 -19.80
C ALA A 409 0.37 -14.33 -19.64
N LEU A 410 -0.64 -14.23 -20.52
CA LEU A 410 -1.82 -15.08 -20.50
C LEU A 410 -1.65 -16.41 -21.27
N THR A 411 -0.87 -16.43 -22.35
CA THR A 411 -0.81 -17.55 -23.30
C THR A 411 0.43 -18.42 -23.17
N ASP A 412 1.55 -17.89 -22.67
CA ASP A 412 2.79 -18.68 -22.51
C ASP A 412 2.65 -19.66 -21.33
N THR A 413 2.23 -20.87 -21.66
CA THR A 413 1.96 -21.93 -20.68
C THR A 413 3.21 -22.37 -19.91
N SER A 414 4.39 -22.26 -20.52
CA SER A 414 5.68 -22.62 -19.89
C SER A 414 6.04 -21.61 -18.80
N LEU A 415 6.06 -20.32 -19.15
CA LEU A 415 6.33 -19.25 -18.20
C LEU A 415 5.28 -19.24 -17.06
N ARG A 416 4.01 -19.37 -17.40
CA ARG A 416 2.93 -19.40 -16.40
C ARG A 416 3.10 -20.52 -15.38
N ARG A 417 3.46 -21.73 -15.82
CA ARG A 417 3.72 -22.87 -14.93
C ARG A 417 4.87 -22.57 -13.97
N GLN A 418 5.96 -22.01 -14.47
CA GLN A 418 7.10 -21.60 -13.66
C GLN A 418 6.71 -20.50 -12.65
N TRP A 419 6.00 -19.46 -13.10
CA TRP A 419 5.58 -18.38 -12.20
C TRP A 419 4.66 -18.85 -11.08
N ILE A 420 3.73 -19.77 -11.35
CA ILE A 420 2.83 -20.33 -10.32
C ILE A 420 3.64 -21.08 -9.26
N GLN A 421 4.64 -21.86 -9.64
CA GLN A 421 5.55 -22.52 -8.69
C GLN A 421 6.34 -21.50 -7.86
N ASN A 422 6.85 -20.46 -8.49
CA ASN A 422 7.60 -19.40 -7.84
C ASN A 422 6.73 -18.57 -6.89
N LEU A 423 5.47 -18.35 -7.25
CA LEU A 423 4.49 -17.63 -6.41
C LEU A 423 4.22 -18.35 -5.08
N ASP A 424 4.35 -19.67 -5.01
CA ASP A 424 4.25 -20.40 -3.75
C ASP A 424 5.39 -20.05 -2.79
N THR A 425 6.59 -19.84 -3.31
CA THR A 425 7.74 -19.38 -2.53
C THR A 425 7.57 -17.91 -2.15
N ALA A 426 7.28 -17.04 -3.13
CA ALA A 426 7.05 -15.62 -2.88
C ALA A 426 5.98 -15.38 -1.80
N ALA A 427 4.88 -16.13 -1.82
CA ALA A 427 3.81 -15.97 -0.84
C ALA A 427 4.12 -16.55 0.55
N ARG A 428 5.11 -17.46 0.66
CA ARG A 428 5.64 -17.91 1.97
C ARG A 428 6.59 -16.90 2.57
N ASP A 429 7.29 -16.13 1.75
CA ASP A 429 8.28 -15.16 2.21
C ASP A 429 7.68 -13.78 2.44
N LEU A 430 6.75 -13.37 1.54
CA LEU A 430 6.19 -12.03 1.50
C LEU A 430 4.82 -11.96 2.19
N HIS A 431 4.81 -12.11 3.50
CA HIS A 431 3.60 -11.97 4.32
C HIS A 431 3.89 -11.28 5.66
N TRP A 432 2.82 -10.79 6.31
CA TRP A 432 2.93 -9.98 7.52
C TRP A 432 3.64 -10.69 8.69
N ASP A 433 3.49 -12.00 8.84
CA ASP A 433 4.11 -12.70 9.96
C ASP A 433 5.65 -12.67 9.92
N ASN A 434 6.25 -12.58 8.72
CA ASN A 434 7.68 -12.36 8.57
C ASN A 434 8.05 -10.88 8.81
N GLU A 435 7.23 -9.96 8.33
CA GLU A 435 7.47 -8.52 8.42
C GLU A 435 7.29 -7.98 9.85
N LYS A 436 6.34 -8.54 10.62
CA LYS A 436 6.07 -8.12 12.00
C LYS A 436 7.26 -8.28 12.93
N GLU A 437 8.22 -9.18 12.64
CA GLU A 437 9.43 -9.37 13.45
C GLU A 437 10.28 -8.11 13.49
N ILE A 438 10.42 -7.42 12.34
CA ILE A 438 11.13 -6.13 12.24
C ILE A 438 10.39 -5.09 13.09
N LEU A 439 9.07 -5.04 12.99
CA LEU A 439 8.26 -4.14 13.80
C LEU A 439 8.44 -4.43 15.30
N GLN A 440 8.41 -5.71 15.69
CA GLN A 440 8.61 -6.13 17.08
C GLN A 440 9.98 -5.70 17.60
N GLU A 441 11.05 -5.79 16.80
CA GLU A 441 12.38 -5.33 17.18
C GLU A 441 12.41 -3.82 17.44
N ILE A 442 11.76 -3.02 16.57
CA ILE A 442 11.63 -1.57 16.76
C ILE A 442 10.96 -1.24 18.10
N PHE A 443 9.91 -1.99 18.46
CA PHE A 443 9.11 -1.69 19.65
C PHE A 443 9.62 -2.38 20.95
N ARG A 444 10.47 -3.41 20.85
CA ARG A 444 11.02 -4.12 22.01
C ARG A 444 11.71 -3.20 23.01
N LYS A 445 12.40 -2.16 22.55
CA LYS A 445 13.05 -1.16 23.41
C LYS A 445 12.09 -0.29 24.23
N PHE A 446 10.80 -0.34 23.94
CA PHE A 446 9.74 0.40 24.63
C PHE A 446 8.84 -0.52 25.46
N SER A 447 9.04 -1.83 25.41
CA SER A 447 8.35 -2.79 26.29
C SER A 447 9.00 -2.72 27.66
N CYS A 448 8.19 -2.59 28.72
CA CYS A 448 8.65 -2.61 30.11
C CYS A 448 8.94 -4.05 30.55
#